data_58edd37c7b2ce4f61024d8127bdbac57
#
_entry.id   58edd37c7b2ce4f61024d8127bdbac57
#
_cell.length_a   1.000
_cell.length_b   1.000
_cell.length_c   1.000
_cell.angle_alpha   90.00
_cell.angle_beta   90.00
_cell.angle_gamma   90.00
#
_symmetry.space_group_name_H-M   'P 1'
#
loop_
_entity.id
_entity.type
_entity.pdbx_description
1 polymer ?
#
loop_
_entity_poly.entity_id
_entity_poly.type
_entity_poly.pdbx_seq_one_letter_code
_entity_poly.pdbx_strand_id
1 'polypeptide(L)'
;YIEPRQKQFDAALNSILKYAIPCQVYTVNKPPIGQDYIDLFTKGIITQNEARKELGFDPIEPTQQTMSKSYSEDDVVSMFMECGEEKEKFEEVKMEFASATETAILQLLNANEGTTTGELAKYLKVDIQKIVDTIAQMTSNGLLKDVEGKLSVTKTGTSELKKVSDQQIEIRYEYALDPAFSGERKLIKTSREFCRQLVGANRLYLRSEIDTISSRVGRDIWTERGGWYTIPDTTVHIHHCRHIWNSKLVRKKI
;
A
#
# COMPACT_ATOMS: atom_id res chain seq x y z
N TYR A 1 20.57 -3.81 -35.05
CA TYR A 1 19.66 -4.47 -36.04
C TYR A 1 18.17 -4.26 -35.71
N ILE A 2 17.84 -3.80 -34.52
CA ILE A 2 16.46 -3.54 -34.06
C ILE A 2 16.01 -2.11 -34.37
N GLU A 3 16.91 -1.12 -34.30
CA GLU A 3 16.60 0.30 -34.53
C GLU A 3 15.93 0.65 -35.86
N PRO A 4 16.35 0.09 -37.03
CA PRO A 4 15.70 0.42 -38.29
C PRO A 4 14.25 -0.04 -38.39
N ARG A 5 13.95 -1.23 -37.85
CA ARG A 5 12.58 -1.77 -37.79
C ARG A 5 11.69 -0.97 -36.85
N GLN A 6 12.24 -0.52 -35.71
CA GLN A 6 11.52 0.30 -34.76
C GLN A 6 11.13 1.66 -35.36
N LYS A 7 12.07 2.33 -36.05
CA LYS A 7 11.80 3.59 -36.76
C LYS A 7 10.72 3.44 -37.83
N GLN A 8 10.72 2.30 -38.55
CA GLN A 8 9.68 2.01 -39.54
C GLN A 8 8.32 1.78 -38.87
N PHE A 9 8.28 1.09 -37.72
CA PHE A 9 7.05 0.87 -36.96
C PHE A 9 6.51 2.19 -36.39
N ASP A 10 7.37 3.04 -35.82
CA ASP A 10 7.01 4.36 -35.31
C ASP A 10 6.46 5.27 -36.39
N ALA A 11 7.09 5.24 -37.57
CA ALA A 11 6.62 6.01 -38.73
C ALA A 11 5.24 5.52 -39.21
N ALA A 12 5.02 4.21 -39.28
CA ALA A 12 3.74 3.62 -39.63
C ALA A 12 2.65 3.96 -38.62
N LEU A 13 2.96 3.84 -37.32
CA LEU A 13 2.04 4.14 -36.23
C LEU A 13 1.66 5.62 -36.20
N ASN A 14 2.63 6.52 -36.37
CA ASN A 14 2.40 7.96 -36.42
C ASN A 14 1.59 8.35 -37.70
N SER A 15 1.75 7.63 -38.80
CA SER A 15 0.94 7.82 -40.02
C SER A 15 -0.53 7.46 -39.78
N ILE A 16 -0.80 6.40 -39.01
CA ILE A 16 -2.16 5.95 -38.64
C ILE A 16 -2.80 6.92 -37.65
N LEU A 17 -2.04 7.36 -36.65
CA LEU A 17 -2.54 8.20 -35.54
C LEU A 17 -2.61 9.68 -35.89
N LYS A 18 -1.99 10.10 -36.98
CA LYS A 18 -1.93 11.49 -37.46
C LYS A 18 -3.29 12.20 -37.53
N TYR A 19 -4.35 11.46 -37.73
CA TYR A 19 -5.71 11.99 -37.83
C TYR A 19 -6.54 11.81 -36.55
N ALA A 20 -6.04 11.03 -35.57
CA ALA A 20 -6.79 10.70 -34.38
C ALA A 20 -6.29 11.40 -33.11
N ILE A 21 -4.99 11.68 -33.03
CA ILE A 21 -4.37 12.25 -31.83
C ILE A 21 -3.31 13.29 -32.25
N PRO A 22 -3.37 14.53 -31.75
CA PRO A 22 -2.40 15.58 -32.08
C PRO A 22 -1.06 15.46 -31.37
N CYS A 23 -0.58 14.23 -31.11
CA CYS A 23 0.73 13.97 -30.53
C CYS A 23 1.49 12.92 -31.32
N GLN A 24 2.83 13.07 -31.36
CA GLN A 24 3.69 12.05 -31.92
C GLN A 24 3.89 10.91 -30.92
N VAL A 25 3.72 9.67 -31.38
CA VAL A 25 4.00 8.49 -30.61
C VAL A 25 5.41 8.01 -30.94
N TYR A 26 6.21 7.85 -29.91
CA TYR A 26 7.55 7.27 -30.01
C TYR A 26 7.59 6.01 -29.15
N THR A 27 7.97 4.91 -29.76
CA THR A 27 8.34 3.72 -28.96
C THR A 27 9.81 3.88 -28.58
N VAL A 28 10.06 4.11 -27.29
CA VAL A 28 11.43 4.24 -26.79
C VAL A 28 11.98 2.83 -26.54
N ASN A 29 12.48 2.19 -27.58
CA ASN A 29 13.36 1.04 -27.42
C ASN A 29 14.80 1.55 -27.19
N LYS A 30 15.05 2.10 -26.00
CA LYS A 30 16.43 2.08 -25.50
C LYS A 30 16.72 0.64 -25.07
N PRO A 31 17.89 0.06 -25.44
CA PRO A 31 18.35 -1.18 -24.84
C PRO A 31 18.35 -1.02 -23.30
N PRO A 32 18.41 -2.08 -22.50
CA PRO A 32 18.25 -2.06 -21.04
C PRO A 32 19.35 -1.33 -20.25
N ILE A 33 19.95 -0.30 -20.84
CA ILE A 33 20.89 0.64 -20.21
C ILE A 33 20.24 1.30 -18.97
N GLY A 34 18.90 1.41 -18.96
CA GLY A 34 18.19 2.00 -17.83
C GLY A 34 18.28 1.20 -16.52
N GLN A 35 18.44 -0.11 -16.59
CA GLN A 35 18.52 -0.93 -15.39
C GLN A 35 19.82 -0.69 -14.63
N ASP A 36 20.94 -0.50 -15.34
CA ASP A 36 22.25 -0.22 -14.71
C ASP A 36 22.22 1.09 -13.96
N TYR A 37 21.58 2.13 -14.48
CA TYR A 37 21.47 3.43 -13.79
C TYR A 37 20.50 3.36 -12.60
N ILE A 38 19.42 2.57 -12.69
CA ILE A 38 18.54 2.32 -11.56
C ILE A 38 19.29 1.58 -10.45
N ASP A 39 20.09 0.59 -10.78
CA ASP A 39 20.90 -0.16 -9.83
C ASP A 39 21.98 0.71 -9.20
N LEU A 40 22.66 1.56 -9.97
CA LEU A 40 23.65 2.51 -9.47
C LEU A 40 23.03 3.56 -8.54
N PHE A 41 21.84 4.07 -8.87
CA PHE A 41 21.10 4.99 -8.01
C PHE A 41 20.67 4.29 -6.72
N THR A 42 20.11 3.08 -6.81
CA THR A 42 19.65 2.30 -5.66
C THR A 42 20.81 1.97 -4.70
N LYS A 43 22.01 1.77 -5.25
CA LYS A 43 23.26 1.56 -4.48
C LYS A 43 23.88 2.85 -3.96
N GLY A 44 23.29 4.01 -4.24
CA GLY A 44 23.79 5.31 -3.82
C GLY A 44 25.10 5.74 -4.52
N ILE A 45 25.46 5.12 -5.65
CA ILE A 45 26.68 5.42 -6.40
C ILE A 45 26.53 6.68 -7.25
N ILE A 46 25.31 6.94 -7.76
CA ILE A 46 24.93 8.14 -8.51
C ILE A 46 23.73 8.82 -7.87
N THR A 47 23.60 10.11 -8.08
CA THR A 47 22.46 10.91 -7.62
C THR A 47 21.24 10.71 -8.52
N GLN A 48 20.07 11.09 -8.01
CA GLN A 48 18.83 11.03 -8.79
C GLN A 48 18.92 11.87 -10.07
N ASN A 49 19.55 13.04 -10.02
CA ASN A 49 19.69 13.91 -11.19
C ASN A 49 20.69 13.36 -12.22
N GLU A 50 21.75 12.70 -11.76
CA GLU A 50 22.66 11.98 -12.66
C GLU A 50 21.94 10.82 -13.36
N ALA A 51 21.19 10.01 -12.62
CA ALA A 51 20.40 8.94 -13.22
C ALA A 51 19.35 9.48 -14.22
N ARG A 52 18.66 10.57 -13.88
CA ARG A 52 17.68 11.22 -14.76
C ARG A 52 18.32 11.74 -16.04
N LYS A 53 19.47 12.41 -15.93
CA LYS A 53 20.22 12.95 -17.07
C LYS A 53 20.61 11.84 -18.05
N GLU A 54 21.13 10.73 -17.56
CA GLU A 54 21.54 9.59 -18.40
C GLU A 54 20.34 8.89 -19.04
N LEU A 55 19.17 8.91 -18.38
CA LEU A 55 17.91 8.41 -18.93
C LEU A 55 17.23 9.40 -19.89
N GLY A 56 17.80 10.60 -20.08
CA GLY A 56 17.27 11.63 -20.96
C GLY A 56 16.13 12.44 -20.38
N PHE A 57 15.99 12.50 -19.06
CA PHE A 57 15.05 13.37 -18.36
C PHE A 57 15.73 14.64 -17.87
N ASP A 58 14.98 15.73 -17.80
CA ASP A 58 15.47 16.97 -17.20
C ASP A 58 15.77 16.78 -15.72
N PRO A 59 16.81 17.47 -15.19
CA PRO A 59 17.11 17.48 -13.76
C PRO A 59 15.92 18.01 -12.96
N ILE A 60 15.70 17.47 -11.79
CA ILE A 60 14.75 18.05 -10.83
C ILE A 60 15.42 19.29 -10.22
N GLU A 61 14.79 20.45 -10.35
CA GLU A 61 15.27 21.68 -9.72
C GLU A 61 15.43 21.49 -8.20
N PRO A 62 16.46 22.09 -7.57
CA PRO A 62 16.73 21.94 -6.14
C PRO A 62 15.55 22.27 -5.22
N THR A 63 14.64 23.13 -5.67
CA THR A 63 13.40 23.46 -4.98
C THR A 63 12.34 22.35 -5.04
N GLN A 64 12.46 21.43 -6.00
CA GLN A 64 11.63 20.24 -6.13
C GLN A 64 12.31 18.96 -5.59
N GLN A 65 13.61 19.02 -5.35
CA GLN A 65 14.25 18.06 -4.46
C GLN A 65 13.70 18.37 -3.07
N THR A 66 12.55 17.79 -2.76
CA THR A 66 12.20 17.61 -1.36
C THR A 66 13.42 16.91 -0.76
N MET A 67 14.28 17.67 -0.06
CA MET A 67 15.22 17.09 0.89
C MET A 67 14.33 16.13 1.67
N SER A 68 14.53 14.84 1.46
CA SER A 68 13.85 13.84 2.28
C SER A 68 14.34 14.12 3.69
N LYS A 69 13.53 14.90 4.42
CA LYS A 69 13.80 15.14 5.83
C LYS A 69 13.86 13.75 6.41
N SER A 70 15.05 13.31 6.79
CA SER A 70 15.24 12.01 7.39
C SER A 70 14.50 12.04 8.72
N TYR A 71 13.28 11.54 8.71
CA TYR A 71 12.49 11.40 9.92
C TYR A 71 13.04 10.23 10.73
N SER A 72 13.41 10.49 11.98
CA SER A 72 13.77 9.45 12.94
C SER A 72 12.57 8.55 13.28
N GLU A 73 12.80 7.40 13.87
CA GLU A 73 11.71 6.56 14.40
C GLU A 73 10.83 7.34 15.39
N ASP A 74 11.43 8.17 16.23
CA ASP A 74 10.72 8.98 17.23
C ASP A 74 9.84 10.05 16.58
N ASP A 75 10.30 10.69 15.49
CA ASP A 75 9.47 11.63 14.73
C ASP A 75 8.23 10.93 14.17
N VAL A 76 8.40 9.75 13.61
CA VAL A 76 7.29 8.97 13.05
C VAL A 76 6.32 8.53 14.14
N VAL A 77 6.83 8.08 15.27
CA VAL A 77 5.98 7.73 16.43
C VAL A 77 5.22 8.94 16.93
N SER A 78 5.87 10.10 17.04
CA SER A 78 5.21 11.35 17.45
C SER A 78 4.03 11.70 16.53
N MET A 79 4.19 11.55 15.21
CA MET A 79 3.09 11.74 14.26
C MET A 79 1.92 10.79 14.53
N PHE A 80 2.20 9.53 14.89
CA PHE A 80 1.16 8.58 15.25
C PHE A 80 0.50 8.90 16.60
N MET A 81 1.23 9.50 17.54
CA MET A 81 0.65 9.95 18.82
C MET A 81 -0.25 11.17 18.66
N GLU A 82 -0.01 12.01 17.65
CA GLU A 82 -0.84 13.17 17.34
C GLU A 82 -2.15 12.79 16.62
N CYS A 83 -2.16 11.68 15.89
CA CYS A 83 -3.35 11.15 15.21
C CYS A 83 -3.83 9.83 15.84
N GLY A 84 -4.84 9.23 15.25
CA GLY A 84 -5.50 8.07 15.83
C GLY A 84 -6.33 8.41 17.07
N GLU A 85 -7.17 7.51 17.46
CA GLU A 85 -8.02 7.64 18.65
C GLU A 85 -7.77 6.49 19.62
N GLU A 86 -7.96 6.74 20.91
CA GLU A 86 -7.85 5.73 21.95
C GLU A 86 -8.81 4.57 21.70
N LYS A 87 -8.29 3.35 21.70
CA LYS A 87 -9.04 2.13 21.41
C LYS A 87 -10.26 1.95 22.33
N GLU A 88 -10.17 2.47 23.53
CA GLU A 88 -11.24 2.39 24.55
C GLU A 88 -12.52 3.14 24.14
N LYS A 89 -12.42 4.11 23.23
CA LYS A 89 -13.57 4.84 22.64
C LYS A 89 -14.38 4.01 21.67
N PHE A 90 -13.87 2.83 21.33
CA PHE A 90 -14.50 1.97 20.33
C PHE A 90 -14.88 0.62 20.92
N GLU A 91 -15.89 0.01 20.35
CA GLU A 91 -16.21 -1.39 20.51
C GLU A 91 -15.89 -2.13 19.19
N GLU A 92 -15.26 -3.30 19.32
CA GLU A 92 -14.99 -4.16 18.15
C GLU A 92 -16.29 -4.87 17.75
N VAL A 93 -16.67 -4.74 16.50
CA VAL A 93 -17.88 -5.33 15.95
C VAL A 93 -17.49 -6.59 15.19
N LYS A 94 -18.11 -7.72 15.56
CA LYS A 94 -18.04 -8.96 14.78
C LYS A 94 -19.29 -9.05 13.91
N MET A 95 -19.09 -9.08 12.61
CA MET A 95 -20.19 -9.34 11.67
C MET A 95 -20.19 -10.82 11.30
N GLU A 96 -21.37 -11.41 11.20
CA GLU A 96 -21.52 -12.84 10.85
C GLU A 96 -20.99 -13.14 9.43
N PHE A 97 -21.05 -12.15 8.55
CA PHE A 97 -20.82 -12.34 7.11
C PHE A 97 -19.64 -11.58 6.53
N ALA A 98 -18.96 -10.72 7.29
CA ALA A 98 -17.85 -9.96 6.74
C ALA A 98 -16.80 -9.58 7.79
N SER A 99 -15.55 -9.96 7.54
CA SER A 99 -14.38 -9.44 8.24
C SER A 99 -14.05 -8.01 7.79
N ALA A 100 -13.12 -7.35 8.48
CA ALA A 100 -12.66 -6.01 8.07
C ALA A 100 -12.07 -6.01 6.65
N THR A 101 -11.38 -7.06 6.25
CA THR A 101 -10.82 -7.20 4.89
C THR A 101 -11.92 -7.37 3.85
N GLU A 102 -12.92 -8.22 4.11
CA GLU A 102 -14.08 -8.43 3.21
C GLU A 102 -14.89 -7.15 3.06
N THR A 103 -15.13 -6.43 4.16
CA THR A 103 -15.82 -5.13 4.12
C THR A 103 -15.05 -4.12 3.26
N ALA A 104 -13.72 -4.05 3.41
CA ALA A 104 -12.88 -3.17 2.62
C ALA A 104 -12.90 -3.53 1.12
N ILE A 105 -12.89 -4.83 0.78
CA ILE A 105 -13.03 -5.29 -0.60
C ILE A 105 -14.39 -4.86 -1.18
N LEU A 106 -15.49 -5.07 -0.45
CA LEU A 106 -16.83 -4.66 -0.88
C LEU A 106 -16.90 -3.14 -1.10
N GLN A 107 -16.34 -2.34 -0.20
CA GLN A 107 -16.33 -0.87 -0.34
C GLN A 107 -15.57 -0.43 -1.58
N LEU A 108 -14.39 -1.00 -1.83
CA LEU A 108 -13.57 -0.67 -2.99
C LEU A 108 -14.24 -1.06 -4.30
N LEU A 109 -14.78 -2.26 -4.39
CA LEU A 109 -15.48 -2.74 -5.58
C LEU A 109 -16.80 -1.99 -5.83
N ASN A 110 -17.48 -1.56 -4.78
CA ASN A 110 -18.70 -0.75 -4.91
C ASN A 110 -18.38 0.68 -5.40
N ALA A 111 -17.21 1.21 -5.03
CA ALA A 111 -16.75 2.53 -5.49
C ALA A 111 -16.14 2.47 -6.90
N ASN A 112 -15.46 1.37 -7.25
CA ASN A 112 -14.71 1.20 -8.49
C ASN A 112 -14.96 -0.21 -9.05
N GLU A 113 -16.01 -0.38 -9.85
CA GLU A 113 -16.27 -1.65 -10.54
C GLU A 113 -15.10 -2.05 -11.44
N GLY A 114 -14.78 -3.32 -11.44
CA GLY A 114 -13.73 -3.88 -12.29
C GLY A 114 -12.32 -3.79 -11.72
N THR A 115 -12.16 -3.38 -10.47
CA THR A 115 -10.86 -3.45 -9.77
C THR A 115 -10.35 -4.89 -9.74
N THR A 116 -9.10 -5.06 -10.15
CA THR A 116 -8.47 -6.39 -10.21
C THR A 116 -7.99 -6.87 -8.82
N THR A 117 -7.82 -8.18 -8.67
CA THR A 117 -7.27 -8.79 -7.45
C THR A 117 -5.90 -8.18 -7.06
N GLY A 118 -5.06 -7.91 -8.05
CA GLY A 118 -3.74 -7.28 -7.82
C GLY A 118 -3.85 -5.85 -7.30
N GLU A 119 -4.78 -5.07 -7.82
CA GLU A 119 -5.06 -3.71 -7.33
C GLU A 119 -5.62 -3.73 -5.91
N LEU A 120 -6.53 -4.66 -5.61
CA LEU A 120 -7.05 -4.85 -4.25
C LEU A 120 -5.92 -5.20 -3.26
N ALA A 121 -5.03 -6.14 -3.61
CA ALA A 121 -3.89 -6.52 -2.78
C ALA A 121 -2.96 -5.32 -2.53
N LYS A 122 -2.63 -4.58 -3.58
CA LYS A 122 -1.79 -3.37 -3.51
C LYS A 122 -2.45 -2.28 -2.66
N TYR A 123 -3.74 -2.04 -2.86
CA TYR A 123 -4.46 -1.02 -2.12
C TYR A 123 -4.60 -1.41 -0.64
N LEU A 124 -5.04 -2.62 -0.35
CA LEU A 124 -5.28 -3.08 1.02
C LEU A 124 -3.98 -3.41 1.77
N LYS A 125 -2.83 -3.45 1.08
CA LYS A 125 -1.52 -3.82 1.65
C LYS A 125 -1.55 -5.22 2.28
N VAL A 126 -2.26 -6.12 1.65
CA VAL A 126 -2.44 -7.52 2.04
C VAL A 126 -1.80 -8.40 0.97
N ASP A 127 -1.26 -9.54 1.40
CA ASP A 127 -0.70 -10.52 0.47
C ASP A 127 -1.72 -10.93 -0.59
N ILE A 128 -1.27 -11.06 -1.86
CA ILE A 128 -2.16 -11.33 -2.98
C ILE A 128 -2.86 -12.68 -2.84
N GLN A 129 -2.20 -13.70 -2.29
CA GLN A 129 -2.81 -15.02 -2.09
C GLN A 129 -3.96 -14.93 -1.08
N LYS A 130 -3.77 -14.19 -0.01
CA LYS A 130 -4.82 -13.95 0.99
C LYS A 130 -6.02 -13.20 0.38
N ILE A 131 -5.80 -12.28 -0.54
CA ILE A 131 -6.90 -11.61 -1.27
C ILE A 131 -7.60 -12.59 -2.20
N VAL A 132 -6.88 -13.45 -2.92
CA VAL A 132 -7.47 -14.50 -3.77
C VAL A 132 -8.37 -15.41 -2.95
N ASP A 133 -7.88 -15.92 -1.81
CA ASP A 133 -8.63 -16.81 -0.93
C ASP A 133 -9.89 -16.11 -0.37
N THR A 134 -9.74 -14.84 0.03
CA THR A 134 -10.86 -14.02 0.52
C THR A 134 -11.93 -13.82 -0.56
N ILE A 135 -11.52 -13.47 -1.79
CA ILE A 135 -12.46 -13.30 -2.93
C ILE A 135 -13.19 -14.61 -3.23
N ALA A 136 -12.49 -15.74 -3.24
CA ALA A 136 -13.09 -17.05 -3.44
C ALA A 136 -14.17 -17.35 -2.37
N GLN A 137 -13.88 -17.07 -1.11
CA GLN A 137 -14.82 -17.21 -0.01
C GLN A 137 -16.02 -16.26 -0.17
N MET A 138 -15.79 -14.99 -0.49
CA MET A 138 -16.85 -13.99 -0.69
C MET A 138 -17.75 -14.35 -1.88
N THR A 139 -17.19 -14.90 -2.94
CA THR A 139 -17.94 -15.39 -4.10
C THR A 139 -18.80 -16.60 -3.72
N SER A 140 -18.23 -17.55 -2.96
CA SER A 140 -18.97 -18.69 -2.43
C SER A 140 -20.14 -18.27 -1.51
N ASN A 141 -19.94 -17.22 -0.72
CA ASN A 141 -20.95 -16.64 0.16
C ASN A 141 -21.97 -15.74 -0.60
N GLY A 142 -21.82 -15.59 -1.91
CA GLY A 142 -22.71 -14.80 -2.75
C GLY A 142 -22.59 -13.29 -2.55
N LEU A 143 -21.51 -12.80 -1.95
CA LEU A 143 -21.24 -11.37 -1.76
C LEU A 143 -20.66 -10.72 -3.02
N LEU A 144 -19.86 -11.48 -3.75
CA LEU A 144 -19.26 -11.10 -5.02
C LEU A 144 -19.70 -12.03 -6.14
N LYS A 145 -19.57 -11.54 -7.35
CA LYS A 145 -19.60 -12.36 -8.57
C LYS A 145 -18.36 -12.02 -9.41
N ASP A 146 -17.80 -13.04 -10.02
CA ASP A 146 -16.75 -12.91 -11.01
C ASP A 146 -17.35 -13.26 -12.39
N VAL A 147 -17.22 -12.34 -13.33
CA VAL A 147 -17.63 -12.54 -14.72
C VAL A 147 -16.43 -12.19 -15.59
N GLU A 148 -15.83 -13.21 -16.17
CA GLU A 148 -14.67 -13.06 -17.07
C GLU A 148 -13.49 -12.30 -16.44
N GLY A 149 -13.21 -12.58 -15.16
CA GLY A 149 -12.12 -11.92 -14.40
C GLY A 149 -12.46 -10.53 -13.89
N LYS A 150 -13.72 -10.08 -14.06
CA LYS A 150 -14.21 -8.81 -13.50
C LYS A 150 -15.02 -9.06 -12.25
N LEU A 151 -14.53 -8.57 -11.13
CA LEU A 151 -15.22 -8.65 -9.86
C LEU A 151 -16.30 -7.57 -9.75
N SER A 152 -17.46 -7.95 -9.25
CA SER A 152 -18.53 -7.00 -8.96
C SER A 152 -19.30 -7.42 -7.71
N VAL A 153 -19.83 -6.42 -7.00
CA VAL A 153 -20.62 -6.62 -5.78
C VAL A 153 -22.02 -7.09 -6.15
N THR A 154 -22.51 -8.13 -5.47
CA THR A 154 -23.89 -8.61 -5.66
C THR A 154 -24.90 -7.77 -4.88
N LYS A 155 -26.19 -8.03 -5.06
CA LYS A 155 -27.24 -7.43 -4.22
C LYS A 155 -27.07 -7.77 -2.74
N THR A 156 -26.64 -8.99 -2.43
CA THR A 156 -26.32 -9.42 -1.06
C THR A 156 -25.14 -8.63 -0.50
N GLY A 157 -24.04 -8.49 -1.26
CA GLY A 157 -22.89 -7.68 -0.85
C GLY A 157 -23.26 -6.21 -0.62
N THR A 158 -24.09 -5.62 -1.49
CA THR A 158 -24.59 -4.24 -1.29
C THR A 158 -25.44 -4.12 -0.02
N SER A 159 -26.26 -5.13 0.28
CA SER A 159 -27.06 -5.15 1.51
C SER A 159 -26.17 -5.20 2.77
N GLU A 160 -25.09 -5.97 2.74
CA GLU A 160 -24.13 -6.02 3.85
C GLU A 160 -23.40 -4.67 4.03
N LEU A 161 -22.98 -4.02 2.94
CA LEU A 161 -22.41 -2.67 3.02
C LEU A 161 -23.37 -1.66 3.64
N LYS A 162 -24.65 -1.76 3.32
CA LYS A 162 -25.66 -0.90 3.91
C LYS A 162 -25.77 -1.10 5.42
N LYS A 163 -25.74 -2.34 5.90
CA LYS A 163 -25.73 -2.62 7.36
C LYS A 163 -24.51 -1.99 8.05
N VAL A 164 -23.33 -2.04 7.41
CA VAL A 164 -22.11 -1.40 7.93
C VAL A 164 -22.33 0.11 8.08
N SER A 165 -22.88 0.76 7.05
CA SER A 165 -23.18 2.18 7.06
C SER A 165 -24.24 2.56 8.11
N ASP A 166 -25.34 1.84 8.15
CA ASP A 166 -26.46 2.11 9.05
C ASP A 166 -26.06 1.96 10.54
N GLN A 167 -25.09 1.09 10.83
CA GLN A 167 -24.56 0.87 12.18
C GLN A 167 -23.37 1.77 12.53
N GLN A 168 -22.99 2.70 11.66
CA GLN A 168 -21.82 3.57 11.84
C GLN A 168 -20.52 2.79 12.12
N ILE A 169 -20.40 1.63 11.48
CA ILE A 169 -19.20 0.80 11.58
C ILE A 169 -18.14 1.36 10.62
N GLU A 170 -16.94 1.49 11.12
CA GLU A 170 -15.77 1.93 10.34
C GLU A 170 -14.62 0.92 10.44
N ILE A 171 -13.74 0.94 9.45
CA ILE A 171 -12.50 0.16 9.47
C ILE A 171 -11.41 1.03 10.06
N ARG A 172 -10.83 0.56 11.15
CA ARG A 172 -9.63 1.14 11.74
C ARG A 172 -8.51 0.13 11.84
N TYR A 173 -7.31 0.60 12.04
CA TYR A 173 -6.11 -0.21 12.07
C TYR A 173 -5.43 -0.11 13.43
N GLU A 174 -5.08 -1.25 13.98
CA GLU A 174 -4.30 -1.40 15.21
C GLU A 174 -2.90 -1.89 14.87
N TYR A 175 -1.87 -1.25 15.42
CA TYR A 175 -0.52 -1.77 15.31
C TYR A 175 -0.32 -2.83 16.41
N ALA A 176 -0.31 -4.09 16.03
CA ALA A 176 -0.31 -5.20 16.96
C ALA A 176 0.52 -6.39 16.46
N LEU A 177 0.75 -7.36 17.33
CA LEU A 177 1.42 -8.60 16.98
C LEU A 177 0.68 -9.30 15.82
N ASP A 178 1.43 -9.76 14.83
CA ASP A 178 0.88 -10.54 13.72
C ASP A 178 0.21 -11.81 14.27
N PRO A 179 -1.02 -12.12 13.86
CA PRO A 179 -1.72 -13.34 14.28
C PRO A 179 -0.94 -14.63 14.04
N ALA A 180 -0.01 -14.66 13.09
CA ALA A 180 0.89 -15.79 12.87
C ALA A 180 1.77 -16.11 14.09
N PHE A 181 1.99 -15.13 14.98
CA PHE A 181 2.70 -15.27 16.25
C PHE A 181 1.75 -15.32 17.46
N SER A 182 0.51 -15.74 17.24
CA SER A 182 -0.48 -15.86 18.32
C SER A 182 0.02 -16.79 19.43
N GLY A 183 -0.19 -16.36 20.68
CA GLY A 183 0.33 -17.07 21.86
C GLY A 183 1.72 -16.61 22.33
N GLU A 184 2.45 -15.86 21.53
CA GLU A 184 3.71 -15.26 21.94
C GLU A 184 3.50 -13.93 22.69
N ARG A 185 4.57 -13.48 23.39
CA ARG A 185 4.55 -12.16 24.03
C ARG A 185 4.44 -11.06 22.99
N LYS A 186 3.53 -10.10 23.19
CA LYS A 186 3.35 -8.93 22.31
C LYS A 186 4.68 -8.20 22.09
N LEU A 187 5.42 -7.96 23.15
CA LEU A 187 6.73 -7.32 23.11
C LEU A 187 7.79 -8.26 23.72
N ILE A 188 8.95 -8.29 23.09
CA ILE A 188 10.13 -9.04 23.55
C ILE A 188 11.29 -8.07 23.80
N LYS A 189 12.37 -8.57 24.41
CA LYS A 189 13.54 -7.74 24.77
C LYS A 189 14.13 -7.03 23.54
N THR A 190 14.10 -7.66 22.37
CA THR A 190 14.60 -7.11 21.11
C THR A 190 13.56 -6.32 20.31
N SER A 191 12.35 -6.08 20.83
CA SER A 191 11.37 -5.23 20.17
C SER A 191 11.91 -3.81 20.04
N ARG A 192 11.81 -3.23 18.82
CA ARG A 192 12.24 -1.86 18.55
C ARG A 192 11.41 -0.85 19.32
N GLU A 193 11.98 0.32 19.57
CA GLU A 193 11.29 1.40 20.29
C GLU A 193 10.00 1.81 19.57
N PHE A 194 10.02 1.94 18.24
CA PHE A 194 8.84 2.13 17.42
C PHE A 194 7.71 1.14 17.75
N CYS A 195 8.03 -0.17 17.84
CA CYS A 195 7.04 -1.18 18.18
C CYS A 195 6.54 -1.05 19.61
N ARG A 196 7.44 -0.73 20.57
CA ARG A 196 7.08 -0.56 21.98
C ARG A 196 6.09 0.58 22.16
N GLN A 197 6.37 1.71 21.54
CA GLN A 197 5.55 2.91 21.66
C GLN A 197 4.21 2.72 20.97
N LEU A 198 4.15 2.23 19.72
CA LEU A 198 2.87 2.06 19.02
C LEU A 198 1.98 0.97 19.60
N VAL A 199 2.56 -0.16 20.03
CA VAL A 199 1.78 -1.21 20.72
C VAL A 199 1.31 -0.70 22.11
N GLY A 200 2.14 0.08 22.79
CA GLY A 200 1.80 0.68 24.09
C GLY A 200 0.79 1.81 24.00
N ALA A 201 0.71 2.50 22.88
CA ALA A 201 -0.21 3.61 22.67
C ALA A 201 -1.68 3.20 22.72
N ASN A 202 -2.00 1.93 22.45
CA ASN A 202 -3.36 1.38 22.48
C ASN A 202 -4.35 2.23 21.67
N ARG A 203 -3.96 2.58 20.43
CA ARG A 203 -4.72 3.46 19.54
C ARG A 203 -5.20 2.73 18.29
N LEU A 204 -6.27 3.26 17.72
CA LEU A 204 -6.82 2.86 16.43
C LEU A 204 -6.66 4.02 15.45
N TYR A 205 -6.22 3.71 14.25
CA TYR A 205 -5.90 4.67 13.21
C TYR A 205 -6.80 4.49 11.99
N LEU A 206 -7.16 5.59 11.36
CA LEU A 206 -7.76 5.54 10.03
C LEU A 206 -6.68 5.20 8.99
N ARG A 207 -7.10 4.59 7.89
CA ARG A 207 -6.21 4.35 6.76
C ARG A 207 -5.55 5.64 6.27
N SER A 208 -6.35 6.70 6.12
CA SER A 208 -5.88 8.01 5.66
C SER A 208 -4.80 8.63 6.55
N GLU A 209 -4.84 8.37 7.86
CA GLU A 209 -3.81 8.84 8.78
C GLU A 209 -2.48 8.14 8.51
N ILE A 210 -2.49 6.81 8.34
CA ILE A 210 -1.29 6.02 8.03
C ILE A 210 -0.73 6.39 6.65
N ASP A 211 -1.60 6.56 5.65
CA ASP A 211 -1.22 6.98 4.30
C ASP A 211 -0.61 8.40 4.29
N THR A 212 -1.16 9.31 5.10
CA THR A 212 -0.63 10.68 5.26
C THR A 212 0.76 10.65 5.89
N ILE A 213 0.96 9.87 6.94
CA ILE A 213 2.28 9.72 7.58
C ILE A 213 3.26 9.08 6.59
N SER A 214 2.85 8.04 5.86
CA SER A 214 3.66 7.39 4.83
C SER A 214 4.14 8.39 3.77
N SER A 215 3.23 9.21 3.26
CA SER A 215 3.54 10.27 2.29
C SER A 215 4.49 11.32 2.86
N ARG A 216 4.27 11.73 4.12
CA ARG A 216 5.06 12.75 4.78
C ARG A 216 6.50 12.32 5.03
N VAL A 217 6.71 11.05 5.41
CA VAL A 217 8.05 10.50 5.68
C VAL A 217 8.72 9.94 4.43
N GLY A 218 8.01 9.87 3.29
CA GLY A 218 8.54 9.41 2.01
C GLY A 218 8.82 7.91 1.95
N ARG A 219 8.17 7.11 2.82
CA ARG A 219 8.29 5.65 2.83
C ARG A 219 6.95 4.98 3.18
N ASP A 220 6.77 3.75 2.73
CA ASP A 220 5.54 2.98 2.99
C ASP A 220 5.52 2.41 4.43
N ILE A 221 4.90 3.12 5.35
CA ILE A 221 4.77 2.70 6.76
C ILE A 221 3.94 1.40 6.90
N TRP A 222 3.11 1.05 5.93
CA TRP A 222 2.36 -0.21 5.96
C TRP A 222 3.28 -1.44 5.96
N THR A 223 4.34 -1.39 5.14
CA THR A 223 5.29 -2.49 4.97
C THR A 223 6.58 -2.26 5.76
N GLU A 224 7.15 -1.06 5.70
CA GLU A 224 8.42 -0.74 6.34
C GLU A 224 8.29 -0.43 7.83
N ARG A 225 7.09 -0.02 8.27
CA ARG A 225 6.76 0.27 9.68
C ARG A 225 7.75 1.26 10.29
N GLY A 226 8.56 0.86 11.28
CA GLY A 226 9.63 1.67 11.85
C GLY A 226 10.85 1.87 10.95
N GLY A 227 10.88 1.29 9.74
CA GLY A 227 12.03 1.35 8.84
C GLY A 227 13.03 0.20 9.05
N TRP A 228 14.26 0.41 8.56
CA TRP A 228 15.32 -0.58 8.63
C TRP A 228 15.81 -0.82 10.06
N TYR A 229 16.10 -2.07 10.34
CA TYR A 229 16.68 -2.51 11.61
C TYR A 229 17.90 -3.37 11.31
N THR A 230 19.02 -3.04 11.93
CA THR A 230 20.23 -3.88 11.87
C THR A 230 20.14 -4.92 12.98
N ILE A 231 20.23 -6.19 12.62
CA ILE A 231 20.31 -7.25 13.62
C ILE A 231 21.59 -7.05 14.43
N PRO A 232 21.52 -6.97 15.77
CA PRO A 232 22.70 -6.80 16.61
C PRO A 232 23.81 -7.79 16.25
N ASP A 233 25.06 -7.31 16.25
CA ASP A 233 26.26 -8.08 15.94
C ASP A 233 26.34 -8.63 14.51
N THR A 234 25.55 -8.09 13.58
CA THR A 234 25.56 -8.45 12.16
C THR A 234 25.51 -7.22 11.26
N THR A 235 25.78 -7.41 9.95
CA THR A 235 25.57 -6.41 8.90
C THR A 235 24.20 -6.54 8.22
N VAL A 236 23.33 -7.42 8.73
CA VAL A 236 22.03 -7.72 8.11
C VAL A 236 21.02 -6.66 8.49
N HIS A 237 20.45 -6.02 7.47
CA HIS A 237 19.38 -5.03 7.60
C HIS A 237 18.05 -5.68 7.21
N ILE A 238 17.06 -5.57 8.08
CA ILE A 238 15.69 -6.00 7.83
C ILE A 238 14.73 -4.86 8.19
N HIS A 239 13.60 -4.77 7.50
CA HIS A 239 12.59 -3.74 7.76
C HIS A 239 11.28 -4.30 8.32
N HIS A 240 11.07 -5.60 8.27
CA HIS A 240 9.89 -6.19 8.87
C HIS A 240 10.10 -6.53 10.35
N CYS A 241 9.03 -6.49 11.10
CA CYS A 241 8.98 -6.95 12.48
C CYS A 241 7.79 -7.90 12.67
N ARG A 242 7.64 -8.45 13.88
CA ARG A 242 6.50 -9.33 14.21
C ARG A 242 5.16 -8.61 14.36
N HIS A 243 5.15 -7.28 14.28
CA HIS A 243 3.93 -6.48 14.38
C HIS A 243 3.50 -6.04 12.97
N ILE A 244 2.20 -5.95 12.80
CA ILE A 244 1.56 -5.51 11.56
C ILE A 244 0.41 -4.55 11.86
N TRP A 245 -0.09 -3.90 10.84
CA TRP A 245 -1.33 -3.14 10.89
C TRP A 245 -2.52 -4.10 10.73
N ASN A 246 -3.20 -4.41 11.84
CA ASN A 246 -4.38 -5.25 11.84
C ASN A 246 -5.64 -4.40 11.63
N SER A 247 -6.42 -4.71 10.60
CA SER A 247 -7.71 -4.07 10.37
C SER A 247 -8.75 -4.58 11.37
N LYS A 248 -9.56 -3.67 11.88
CA LYS A 248 -10.66 -3.92 12.83
C LYS A 248 -11.94 -3.26 12.33
N LEU A 249 -13.06 -3.95 12.46
CA LEU A 249 -14.37 -3.33 12.36
C LEU A 249 -14.74 -2.79 13.74
N VAL A 250 -14.99 -1.51 13.82
CA VAL A 250 -15.28 -0.86 15.09
C VAL A 250 -16.44 0.12 14.97
N ARG A 251 -17.12 0.32 16.07
CA ARG A 251 -18.13 1.38 16.23
C ARG A 251 -17.73 2.25 17.43
N LYS A 252 -17.87 3.56 17.28
CA LYS A 252 -17.60 4.49 18.37
C LYS A 252 -18.65 4.29 19.48
N LYS A 253 -18.20 4.16 20.73
CA LYS A 253 -19.09 4.11 21.88
C LYS A 253 -19.77 5.45 22.06
N ILE A 254 -21.07 5.43 22.27
CA ILE A 254 -21.90 6.62 22.55
C ILE A 254 -21.79 6.96 24.04
#